data_26a61f3a469a1c15422dbacd7287d643
#
_entry.id   26a61f3a469a1c15422dbacd7287d643
#
_cell.length_a   1.000
_cell.length_b   1.000
_cell.length_c   1.000
_cell.angle_alpha   90.00
_cell.angle_beta   90.00
_cell.angle_gamma   90.00
#
_symmetry.space_group_name_H-M   'P 1'
#
loop_
_entity.id
_entity.type
_entity.pdbx_description
1 polymer ?
#
loop_
_entity_poly.entity_id
_entity_poly.type
_entity_poly.pdbx_seq_one_letter_code
_entity_poly.pdbx_strand_id
1 'polypeptide(L)'
;MKNFILLLGIFFVFISKNIKSENTVEYITEGSDTTDIKSFKLSNGSEFSTFESKGSWTDNFGNYGKNLCKGVIDKGINNNVSLIVMCESTDKNGYKTWALNKRDGEFVGGVGVNEIVDTTIPKKNLYIGTKCKFAIKYLDEMNFYKNKCKISKELAEVFEKMGSGN
;
A
#
# COMPACT_ATOMS: atom_id res chain seq x y z
N MET A 1 32.40 17.83 68.59
CA MET A 1 32.56 17.76 67.12
C MET A 1 31.54 16.78 66.62
N LYS A 2 30.42 17.29 65.98
CA LYS A 2 29.31 16.49 65.56
C LYS A 2 29.45 16.21 64.03
N ASN A 3 29.54 14.93 63.66
CA ASN A 3 29.60 14.51 62.28
C ASN A 3 28.20 14.59 61.65
N PHE A 4 28.07 15.44 60.65
CA PHE A 4 26.87 15.59 59.87
C PHE A 4 26.96 14.65 58.62
N ILE A 5 26.30 13.51 58.69
CA ILE A 5 26.23 12.58 57.55
C ILE A 5 25.11 13.06 56.65
N LEU A 6 25.49 13.57 55.47
CA LEU A 6 24.57 14.00 54.41
C LEU A 6 24.15 12.77 53.62
N LEU A 7 22.91 12.29 53.84
CA LEU A 7 22.32 11.19 53.06
C LEU A 7 21.80 11.76 51.74
N LEU A 8 22.56 11.55 50.66
CA LEU A 8 22.13 11.90 49.30
C LEU A 8 21.15 10.80 48.79
N GLY A 9 19.86 11.06 48.95
CA GLY A 9 18.79 10.20 48.36
C GLY A 9 18.76 10.34 46.84
N ILE A 10 19.27 9.35 46.14
CA ILE A 10 19.14 9.26 44.68
C ILE A 10 17.70 8.83 44.36
N PHE A 11 16.89 9.83 43.99
CA PHE A 11 15.52 9.58 43.47
C PHE A 11 15.64 9.06 42.04
N PHE A 12 15.67 7.73 41.87
CA PHE A 12 15.50 7.10 40.59
C PHE A 12 14.05 7.28 40.13
N VAL A 13 13.81 8.36 39.38
CA VAL A 13 12.53 8.53 38.65
C VAL A 13 12.56 7.51 37.53
N PHE A 14 11.94 6.36 37.76
CA PHE A 14 11.56 5.44 36.67
C PHE A 14 10.54 6.15 35.75
N ILE A 15 11.05 6.79 34.72
CA ILE A 15 10.24 7.21 33.59
C ILE A 15 9.81 5.94 32.89
N SER A 16 8.69 5.37 33.32
CA SER A 16 7.98 4.34 32.55
C SER A 16 7.57 4.99 31.25
N LYS A 17 8.39 4.86 30.20
CA LYS A 17 7.94 5.06 28.85
C LYS A 17 6.79 4.09 28.67
N ASN A 18 5.54 4.61 28.65
CA ASN A 18 4.41 3.89 28.14
C ASN A 18 4.77 3.55 26.68
N ILE A 19 5.33 2.38 26.46
CA ILE A 19 5.46 1.76 25.14
C ILE A 19 4.00 1.50 24.76
N LYS A 20 3.39 2.47 24.08
CA LYS A 20 2.13 2.24 23.37
C LYS A 20 2.42 1.10 22.42
N SER A 21 2.02 -0.11 22.78
CA SER A 21 2.04 -1.26 21.89
C SER A 21 1.38 -0.77 20.57
N GLU A 22 2.16 -0.72 19.51
CA GLU A 22 1.68 -0.26 18.21
C GLU A 22 0.53 -1.21 17.84
N ASN A 23 -0.71 -0.72 17.91
CA ASN A 23 -1.93 -1.53 17.74
C ASN A 23 -2.17 -1.83 16.26
N THR A 24 -1.06 -1.89 15.48
CA THR A 24 -1.05 -2.11 14.04
C THR A 24 -0.23 -3.34 13.67
N VAL A 25 -0.60 -3.92 12.53
CA VAL A 25 0.05 -5.09 11.91
C VAL A 25 0.46 -4.69 10.49
N GLU A 26 1.57 -5.23 10.00
CA GLU A 26 1.97 -5.07 8.61
C GLU A 26 1.09 -5.95 7.72
N TYR A 27 0.41 -5.33 6.76
CA TYR A 27 -0.35 -5.97 5.70
C TYR A 27 0.43 -5.85 4.39
N ILE A 28 0.73 -6.98 3.78
CA ILE A 28 1.50 -7.04 2.55
C ILE A 28 0.65 -7.70 1.48
N THR A 29 0.53 -7.04 0.32
CA THR A 29 0.02 -7.67 -0.90
C THR A 29 1.08 -7.62 -1.97
N GLU A 30 1.16 -8.68 -2.76
CA GLU A 30 2.06 -8.75 -3.91
C GLU A 30 1.39 -9.49 -5.06
N GLY A 31 1.82 -9.17 -6.27
CA GLY A 31 1.22 -9.76 -7.45
C GLY A 31 1.92 -9.38 -8.74
N SER A 32 1.34 -9.85 -9.83
CA SER A 32 1.77 -9.52 -11.18
C SER A 32 0.58 -9.35 -12.09
N ASP A 33 0.66 -8.36 -12.98
CA ASP A 33 -0.37 -8.06 -13.95
C ASP A 33 0.24 -7.97 -15.36
N THR A 34 -0.54 -8.32 -16.37
CA THR A 34 -0.27 -7.92 -17.76
C THR A 34 -0.78 -6.51 -17.98
N THR A 35 0.02 -5.69 -18.64
CA THR A 35 -0.22 -4.25 -18.81
C THR A 35 -0.43 -3.91 -20.29
N ASP A 36 -1.47 -3.13 -20.60
CA ASP A 36 -1.73 -2.49 -21.90
C ASP A 36 -1.62 -0.97 -21.74
N ILE A 37 -0.72 -0.36 -22.50
CA ILE A 37 -0.49 1.09 -22.50
C ILE A 37 -0.67 1.61 -23.90
N LYS A 38 -1.60 2.57 -24.09
CA LYS A 38 -1.84 3.24 -25.36
C LYS A 38 -1.47 4.70 -25.25
N SER A 39 -0.48 5.09 -26.01
CA SER A 39 0.14 6.42 -25.93
C SER A 39 -0.06 7.24 -27.20
N PHE A 40 -0.06 8.56 -27.01
CA PHE A 40 0.19 9.51 -28.10
C PHE A 40 1.13 10.61 -27.65
N LYS A 41 1.99 11.07 -28.57
CA LYS A 41 2.94 12.15 -28.33
C LYS A 41 2.32 13.49 -28.70
N LEU A 42 2.58 14.49 -27.87
CA LEU A 42 2.23 15.88 -28.17
C LEU A 42 3.35 16.56 -28.96
N SER A 43 3.02 17.69 -29.62
CA SER A 43 3.99 18.44 -30.43
C SER A 43 5.17 19.00 -29.63
N ASN A 44 5.03 19.20 -28.32
CA ASN A 44 6.10 19.64 -27.43
C ASN A 44 7.02 18.48 -26.96
N GLY A 45 6.77 17.23 -27.38
CA GLY A 45 7.55 16.05 -27.01
C GLY A 45 7.11 15.34 -25.75
N SER A 46 6.10 15.86 -25.02
CA SER A 46 5.48 15.11 -23.92
C SER A 46 4.60 13.98 -24.45
N GLU A 47 4.22 13.03 -23.59
CA GLU A 47 3.44 11.86 -23.96
C GLU A 47 2.31 11.65 -22.94
N PHE A 48 1.10 11.45 -23.44
CA PHE A 48 -0.05 11.05 -22.63
C PHE A 48 -0.45 9.63 -22.97
N SER A 49 -0.71 8.83 -21.94
CA SER A 49 -1.04 7.42 -22.10
C SER A 49 -2.24 7.02 -21.26
N THR A 50 -3.07 6.11 -21.78
CA THR A 50 -4.01 5.33 -21.00
C THR A 50 -3.32 4.05 -20.52
N PHE A 51 -3.67 3.62 -19.32
CA PHE A 51 -3.12 2.44 -18.66
C PHE A 51 -4.26 1.49 -18.31
N GLU A 52 -4.12 0.24 -18.69
CA GLU A 52 -4.94 -0.86 -18.18
C GLU A 52 -4.02 -2.00 -17.77
N SER A 53 -4.28 -2.64 -16.63
CA SER A 53 -3.61 -3.88 -16.25
C SER A 53 -4.58 -4.87 -15.63
N LYS A 54 -4.30 -6.16 -15.84
CA LYS A 54 -5.06 -7.30 -15.32
C LYS A 54 -4.12 -8.38 -14.83
N GLY A 55 -4.39 -8.90 -13.65
CA GLY A 55 -3.57 -9.95 -13.08
C GLY A 55 -4.10 -10.52 -11.78
N SER A 56 -3.17 -11.03 -10.98
CA SER A 56 -3.48 -11.69 -9.72
C SER A 56 -2.64 -11.13 -8.57
N TRP A 57 -3.15 -11.33 -7.37
CA TRP A 57 -2.48 -10.91 -6.14
C TRP A 57 -2.64 -11.97 -5.04
N THR A 58 -1.71 -11.91 -4.09
CA THR A 58 -1.76 -12.64 -2.82
C THR A 58 -1.43 -11.70 -1.68
N ASP A 59 -1.80 -12.07 -0.44
CA ASP A 59 -1.40 -11.36 0.76
C ASP A 59 -0.76 -12.25 1.82
N ASN A 60 -0.20 -11.64 2.85
CA ASN A 60 0.45 -12.33 3.96
C ASN A 60 -0.52 -13.01 4.95
N PHE A 61 -1.84 -12.93 4.73
CA PHE A 61 -2.87 -13.65 5.49
C PHE A 61 -3.46 -14.84 4.71
N GLY A 62 -2.93 -15.13 3.51
CA GLY A 62 -3.38 -16.25 2.67
C GLY A 62 -4.59 -15.93 1.80
N ASN A 63 -4.97 -14.66 1.68
CA ASN A 63 -5.95 -14.26 0.68
C ASN A 63 -5.28 -14.13 -0.68
N TYR A 64 -6.08 -14.30 -1.73
CA TYR A 64 -5.67 -14.15 -3.11
C TYR A 64 -6.85 -13.72 -3.97
N GLY A 65 -6.55 -13.21 -5.14
CA GLY A 65 -7.59 -12.76 -6.04
C GLY A 65 -7.04 -12.21 -7.35
N LYS A 66 -7.88 -11.42 -8.02
CA LYS A 66 -7.58 -10.79 -9.29
C LYS A 66 -7.65 -9.28 -9.19
N ASN A 67 -6.87 -8.60 -10.03
CA ASN A 67 -6.87 -7.15 -10.20
C ASN A 67 -7.36 -6.74 -11.58
N LEU A 68 -8.02 -5.59 -11.61
CA LEU A 68 -8.24 -4.78 -12.81
C LEU A 68 -7.88 -3.33 -12.45
N CYS A 69 -6.89 -2.79 -13.12
CA CYS A 69 -6.46 -1.41 -12.92
C CYS A 69 -6.66 -0.60 -14.19
N LYS A 70 -7.12 0.65 -14.04
CA LYS A 70 -7.29 1.61 -15.14
C LYS A 70 -6.85 2.99 -14.71
N GLY A 71 -6.19 3.72 -15.62
CA GLY A 71 -5.74 5.06 -15.29
C GLY A 71 -5.03 5.76 -16.43
N VAL A 72 -4.24 6.76 -16.06
CA VAL A 72 -3.50 7.59 -17.00
C VAL A 72 -2.05 7.74 -16.55
N ILE A 73 -1.18 7.90 -17.52
CA ILE A 73 0.23 8.22 -17.36
C ILE A 73 0.50 9.49 -18.16
N ASP A 74 0.99 10.51 -17.50
CA ASP A 74 1.50 11.72 -18.12
C ASP A 74 3.02 11.71 -18.03
N LYS A 75 3.69 11.77 -19.18
CA LYS A 75 5.14 11.82 -19.29
C LYS A 75 5.58 13.18 -19.84
N GLY A 76 6.18 13.97 -18.97
CA GLY A 76 6.73 15.27 -19.34
C GLY A 76 7.92 15.18 -20.31
N ILE A 77 8.29 16.32 -20.90
CA ILE A 77 9.43 16.45 -21.83
C ILE A 77 10.77 16.04 -21.21
N ASN A 78 10.89 16.11 -19.89
CA ASN A 78 12.07 15.69 -19.10
C ASN A 78 12.04 14.21 -18.70
N ASN A 79 11.14 13.42 -19.29
CA ASN A 79 10.86 12.01 -18.95
C ASN A 79 10.33 11.74 -17.53
N ASN A 80 10.00 12.75 -16.76
CA ASN A 80 9.28 12.54 -15.52
C ASN A 80 7.87 12.05 -15.81
N VAL A 81 7.46 11.03 -15.08
CA VAL A 81 6.17 10.37 -15.22
C VAL A 81 5.32 10.68 -14.01
N SER A 82 4.07 11.08 -14.23
CA SER A 82 3.02 11.10 -13.22
C SER A 82 1.96 10.05 -13.60
N LEU A 83 1.66 9.17 -12.65
CA LEU A 83 0.72 8.06 -12.83
C LEU A 83 -0.40 8.16 -11.80
N ILE A 84 -1.64 8.09 -12.29
CA ILE A 84 -2.85 8.01 -11.47
C ILE A 84 -3.68 6.84 -11.98
N VAL A 85 -3.83 5.81 -11.16
CA VAL A 85 -4.49 4.56 -11.52
C VAL A 85 -5.44 4.12 -10.43
N MET A 86 -6.69 3.82 -10.79
CA MET A 86 -7.68 3.16 -9.93
C MET A 86 -7.60 1.66 -10.18
N CYS A 87 -7.43 0.89 -9.10
CA CYS A 87 -7.45 -0.57 -9.15
C CYS A 87 -8.69 -1.11 -8.43
N GLU A 88 -9.39 -2.04 -9.05
CA GLU A 88 -10.38 -2.91 -8.43
C GLU A 88 -9.73 -4.27 -8.18
N SER A 89 -9.61 -4.67 -6.92
CA SER A 89 -9.19 -6.01 -6.51
C SER A 89 -10.42 -6.82 -6.10
N THR A 90 -10.54 -8.05 -6.59
CA THR A 90 -11.59 -8.99 -6.16
C THR A 90 -10.92 -10.21 -5.56
N ASP A 91 -11.27 -10.55 -4.32
CA ASP A 91 -10.73 -11.73 -3.64
C ASP A 91 -11.47 -13.03 -4.01
N LYS A 92 -10.96 -14.16 -3.50
CA LYS A 92 -11.55 -15.50 -3.69
C LYS A 92 -13.00 -15.64 -3.20
N ASN A 93 -13.45 -14.77 -2.27
CA ASN A 93 -14.79 -14.77 -1.69
C ASN A 93 -15.73 -13.80 -2.42
N GLY A 94 -15.22 -13.05 -3.42
CA GLY A 94 -15.98 -12.06 -4.19
C GLY A 94 -16.02 -10.67 -3.55
N TYR A 95 -15.35 -10.44 -2.42
CA TYR A 95 -15.22 -9.09 -1.88
C TYR A 95 -14.35 -8.24 -2.77
N LYS A 96 -14.72 -6.97 -2.89
CA LYS A 96 -14.03 -5.99 -3.73
C LYS A 96 -13.38 -4.90 -2.90
N THR A 97 -12.23 -4.42 -3.36
CA THR A 97 -11.53 -3.27 -2.81
C THR A 97 -11.08 -2.37 -3.94
N TRP A 98 -11.32 -1.08 -3.82
CA TRP A 98 -10.86 -0.06 -4.77
C TRP A 98 -9.77 0.77 -4.13
N ALA A 99 -8.66 0.90 -4.86
CA ALA A 99 -7.50 1.62 -4.41
C ALA A 99 -7.02 2.63 -5.45
N LEU A 100 -6.76 3.86 -5.03
CA LEU A 100 -6.18 4.90 -5.84
C LEU A 100 -4.66 4.89 -5.69
N ASN A 101 -3.97 4.55 -6.77
CA ASN A 101 -2.52 4.50 -6.84
C ASN A 101 -1.99 5.78 -7.49
N LYS A 102 -1.00 6.39 -6.86
CA LYS A 102 -0.30 7.58 -7.36
C LYS A 102 1.20 7.37 -7.30
N ARG A 103 1.87 7.70 -8.37
CA ARG A 103 3.33 7.61 -8.47
C ARG A 103 3.89 8.71 -9.37
N ASP A 104 4.90 9.37 -8.90
CA ASP A 104 5.76 10.24 -9.71
C ASP A 104 7.15 9.62 -9.80
N GLY A 105 7.85 9.78 -10.92
CA GLY A 105 9.19 9.25 -11.10
C GLY A 105 9.49 8.77 -12.51
N GLU A 106 10.21 7.66 -12.64
CA GLU A 106 10.61 7.08 -13.92
C GLU A 106 9.57 6.07 -14.46
N PHE A 107 9.56 5.86 -15.77
CA PHE A 107 8.61 4.96 -16.42
C PHE A 107 8.86 3.48 -16.06
N VAL A 108 10.12 3.06 -15.97
CA VAL A 108 10.54 1.65 -15.81
C VAL A 108 10.16 1.01 -14.46
N GLY A 109 9.68 1.80 -13.52
CA GLY A 109 9.25 1.33 -12.20
C GLY A 109 9.42 2.42 -11.15
N GLY A 110 9.20 2.05 -9.88
CA GLY A 110 9.39 2.97 -8.77
C GLY A 110 8.49 2.67 -7.58
N VAL A 111 8.45 3.63 -6.67
CA VAL A 111 7.61 3.58 -5.47
C VAL A 111 6.52 4.65 -5.55
N GLY A 112 5.39 4.36 -4.93
CA GLY A 112 4.25 5.27 -4.89
C GLY A 112 3.41 5.06 -3.65
N VAL A 113 2.26 5.73 -3.63
CA VAL A 113 1.27 5.64 -2.56
C VAL A 113 -0.02 5.07 -3.15
N ASN A 114 -0.57 4.12 -2.42
CA ASN A 114 -1.86 3.51 -2.66
C ASN A 114 -2.77 3.93 -1.50
N GLU A 115 -3.98 4.38 -1.80
CA GLU A 115 -5.01 4.73 -0.81
C GLU A 115 -6.27 3.92 -1.06
N ILE A 116 -6.74 3.20 -0.06
CA ILE A 116 -8.00 2.46 -0.13
C ILE A 116 -9.16 3.46 -0.10
N VAL A 117 -9.89 3.55 -1.19
CA VAL A 117 -10.98 4.54 -1.35
C VAL A 117 -12.36 3.93 -1.09
N ASP A 118 -12.53 2.62 -1.35
CA ASP A 118 -13.76 1.89 -1.03
C ASP A 118 -13.50 0.39 -0.91
N THR A 119 -14.42 -0.33 -0.25
CA THR A 119 -14.36 -1.79 -0.14
C THR A 119 -15.70 -2.38 0.26
N THR A 120 -15.94 -3.65 -0.12
CA THR A 120 -17.10 -4.43 0.31
C THR A 120 -16.78 -5.44 1.42
N ILE A 121 -15.51 -5.48 1.92
CA ILE A 121 -15.14 -6.39 3.00
C ILE A 121 -15.85 -6.03 4.31
N PRO A 122 -16.05 -6.98 5.22
CA PRO A 122 -16.57 -6.70 6.57
C PRO A 122 -15.73 -5.63 7.27
N LYS A 123 -16.38 -4.78 8.09
CA LYS A 123 -15.72 -3.69 8.84
C LYS A 123 -14.99 -2.69 7.93
N LYS A 124 -15.55 -2.39 6.78
CA LYS A 124 -14.98 -1.50 5.76
C LYS A 124 -14.42 -0.18 6.30
N ASN A 125 -15.04 0.39 7.34
CA ASN A 125 -14.60 1.66 7.96
C ASN A 125 -13.20 1.58 8.58
N LEU A 126 -12.69 0.38 8.89
CA LEU A 126 -11.32 0.18 9.37
C LEU A 126 -10.30 0.16 8.22
N TYR A 127 -10.75 -0.03 7.00
CA TYR A 127 -9.88 -0.17 5.83
C TYR A 127 -9.89 1.06 4.92
N ILE A 128 -11.03 1.69 4.71
CA ILE A 128 -11.15 2.92 3.90
C ILE A 128 -10.26 4.02 4.48
N GLY A 129 -9.50 4.70 3.61
CA GLY A 129 -8.52 5.72 3.98
C GLY A 129 -7.14 5.17 4.37
N THR A 130 -6.96 3.83 4.46
CA THR A 130 -5.65 3.22 4.68
C THR A 130 -4.70 3.58 3.54
N LYS A 131 -3.52 4.11 3.90
CA LYS A 131 -2.46 4.43 2.95
C LYS A 131 -1.35 3.40 3.02
N CYS A 132 -0.99 2.89 1.86
CA CYS A 132 0.07 1.92 1.67
C CYS A 132 1.18 2.51 0.81
N LYS A 133 2.40 2.06 1.02
CA LYS A 133 3.49 2.28 0.06
C LYS A 133 3.51 1.11 -0.90
N PHE A 134 3.63 1.37 -2.19
CA PHE A 134 3.86 0.32 -3.17
C PHE A 134 5.17 0.51 -3.92
N ALA A 135 5.74 -0.60 -4.35
CA ALA A 135 6.83 -0.65 -5.31
C ALA A 135 6.36 -1.46 -6.52
N ILE A 136 6.72 -1.01 -7.71
CA ILE A 136 6.38 -1.67 -8.98
C ILE A 136 7.59 -1.70 -9.90
N LYS A 137 7.76 -2.78 -10.66
CA LYS A 137 8.72 -2.93 -11.74
C LYS A 137 8.03 -3.49 -12.96
N TYR A 138 8.50 -3.11 -14.13
CA TYR A 138 8.01 -3.61 -15.41
C TYR A 138 9.06 -4.49 -16.06
N LEU A 139 8.61 -5.56 -16.66
CA LEU A 139 9.39 -6.45 -17.54
C LEU A 139 8.50 -6.79 -18.73
N ASP A 140 8.84 -6.23 -19.89
CA ASP A 140 8.02 -6.29 -21.09
C ASP A 140 6.57 -5.81 -20.82
N GLU A 141 5.59 -6.63 -21.12
CA GLU A 141 4.16 -6.34 -20.89
C GLU A 141 3.69 -6.65 -19.47
N MET A 142 4.58 -7.17 -18.62
CA MET A 142 4.23 -7.54 -17.24
C MET A 142 4.71 -6.48 -16.25
N ASN A 143 3.95 -6.29 -15.20
CA ASN A 143 4.41 -5.61 -14.01
C ASN A 143 4.39 -6.56 -12.80
N PHE A 144 5.29 -6.30 -11.88
CA PHE A 144 5.39 -6.96 -10.58
C PHE A 144 5.31 -5.89 -9.50
N TYR A 145 4.44 -6.07 -8.54
CA TYR A 145 4.25 -5.08 -7.49
C TYR A 145 4.20 -5.70 -6.10
N LYS A 146 4.51 -4.86 -5.12
CA LYS A 146 4.36 -5.16 -3.71
C LYS A 146 3.85 -3.93 -2.97
N ASN A 147 2.75 -4.08 -2.22
CA ASN A 147 2.21 -3.05 -1.34
C ASN A 147 2.52 -3.40 0.12
N LYS A 148 2.76 -2.38 0.94
CA LYS A 148 2.93 -2.48 2.38
C LYS A 148 2.08 -1.44 3.08
N CYS A 149 1.19 -1.89 3.96
CA CYS A 149 0.29 -1.08 4.75
C CYS A 149 0.49 -1.37 6.23
N LYS A 150 0.14 -0.42 7.09
CA LYS A 150 -0.13 -0.67 8.50
C LYS A 150 -1.64 -0.68 8.70
N ILE A 151 -2.17 -1.77 9.21
CA ILE A 151 -3.61 -1.94 9.49
C ILE A 151 -3.81 -2.22 10.98
N SER A 152 -5.01 -1.97 11.50
CA SER A 152 -5.35 -2.32 12.89
C SER A 152 -5.35 -3.84 13.10
N LYS A 153 -5.09 -4.30 14.31
CA LYS A 153 -5.22 -5.73 14.66
C LYS A 153 -6.63 -6.26 14.38
N GLU A 154 -7.65 -5.45 14.64
CA GLU A 154 -9.03 -5.82 14.37
C GLU A 154 -9.30 -6.08 12.87
N LEU A 155 -8.70 -5.29 11.98
CA LEU A 155 -8.79 -5.51 10.53
C LEU A 155 -7.95 -6.74 10.10
N ALA A 156 -6.79 -6.95 10.72
CA ALA A 156 -5.96 -8.14 10.47
C ALA A 156 -6.74 -9.44 10.78
N GLU A 157 -7.49 -9.50 11.90
CA GLU A 157 -8.35 -10.65 12.24
C GLU A 157 -9.43 -10.90 11.17
N VAL A 158 -9.95 -9.84 10.52
CA VAL A 158 -10.89 -10.00 9.39
C VAL A 158 -10.19 -10.68 8.22
N PHE A 159 -8.98 -10.23 7.84
CA PHE A 159 -8.22 -10.80 6.74
C PHE A 159 -7.79 -12.25 7.02
N GLU A 160 -7.36 -12.56 8.24
CA GLU A 160 -7.02 -13.94 8.65
C GLU A 160 -8.21 -14.89 8.49
N LYS A 161 -9.42 -14.49 8.92
CA LYS A 161 -10.65 -15.27 8.73
C LYS A 161 -11.00 -15.46 7.26
N MET A 162 -10.83 -14.42 6.44
CA MET A 162 -11.05 -14.50 5.00
C MET A 162 -10.04 -15.44 4.34
N GLY A 163 -8.77 -15.42 4.77
CA GLY A 163 -7.70 -16.27 4.26
C GLY A 163 -7.85 -17.74 4.62
N SER A 164 -8.29 -18.06 5.85
CA SER A 164 -8.42 -19.44 6.36
C SER A 164 -9.55 -20.23 5.71
N GLY A 165 -10.48 -19.59 5.02
CA GLY A 165 -11.56 -20.29 4.30
C GLY A 165 -12.67 -20.87 5.19
N ASN A 166 -12.77 -20.39 6.46
CA ASN A 166 -13.82 -20.74 7.41
C ASN A 166 -14.94 -19.70 7.40
#